data_8ebdab8403674a653e2af96cf50c23c3
#
_entry.id   8ebdab8403674a653e2af96cf50c23c3
#
_cell.length_a   1.000
_cell.length_b   1.000
_cell.length_c   1.000
_cell.angle_alpha   90.00
_cell.angle_beta   90.00
_cell.angle_gamma   90.00
#
_symmetry.space_group_name_H-M   'P 1'
#
loop_
_entity.id
_entity.type
_entity.pdbx_description
1 polymer ?
#
loop_
_entity_poly.entity_id
_entity_poly.type
_entity_poly.pdbx_seq_one_letter_code
_entity_poly.pdbx_strand_id
1 'polypeptide(L)'
;MSIKFVVPSAVALLNLLVSVSSIVAAERATQSPESHHPRNWRFTMPKGDPAKGRAVFDKFECYDCHRIRGESFPDPTISDAPELSQMGPLHPLEYFTESVLNPDAVVPRNLRDRNGNSPMSKDHLERMTLRELIDLSSYLAGLKPPTLAKSVSGVGKIIALVPESQEVVIDHEEIKGFMDAMTMGYKVSSSTLLKGFKPGDSIRFTIDTAKRTITKIDKVKS
;
A
#
# COMPACT_ATOMS: atom_id res chain seq x y z
N MET A 1 54.30 -55.81 48.91
CA MET A 1 54.23 -54.46 48.31
C MET A 1 53.62 -54.56 46.95
N SER A 2 52.27 -54.31 46.85
CA SER A 2 51.51 -54.54 45.59
C SER A 2 51.33 -53.19 44.92
N ILE A 3 51.87 -53.11 43.70
CA ILE A 3 51.68 -51.93 42.82
C ILE A 3 50.39 -52.13 42.03
N LYS A 4 49.43 -51.25 42.28
CA LYS A 4 48.21 -51.17 41.50
C LYS A 4 48.43 -50.27 40.27
N PHE A 5 48.42 -50.87 39.10
CA PHE A 5 48.35 -50.10 37.83
C PHE A 5 46.92 -49.59 37.62
N VAL A 6 46.77 -48.29 37.51
CA VAL A 6 45.56 -47.66 37.15
C VAL A 6 45.59 -47.52 35.61
N VAL A 7 44.72 -48.25 34.91
CA VAL A 7 44.55 -48.12 33.48
C VAL A 7 43.56 -46.96 33.22
N PRO A 8 43.93 -45.88 32.50
CA PRO A 8 42.98 -44.81 32.20
C PRO A 8 41.93 -45.33 31.23
N SER A 9 40.68 -45.08 31.56
CA SER A 9 39.51 -45.58 30.84
C SER A 9 39.47 -45.02 29.41
N ALA A 10 39.39 -45.90 28.43
CA ALA A 10 39.29 -45.57 26.99
C ALA A 10 38.14 -44.61 26.65
N VAL A 11 37.18 -44.46 27.54
CA VAL A 11 36.02 -43.57 27.41
C VAL A 11 36.39 -42.09 27.44
N ALA A 12 37.44 -41.68 28.21
CA ALA A 12 37.86 -40.29 28.30
C ALA A 12 38.51 -39.75 27.01
N LEU A 13 39.21 -40.62 26.29
CA LEU A 13 39.85 -40.28 24.99
C LEU A 13 38.83 -40.13 23.86
N LEU A 14 37.74 -40.92 23.88
CA LEU A 14 36.70 -40.84 22.86
C LEU A 14 35.88 -39.56 22.96
N ASN A 15 35.60 -39.09 24.19
CA ASN A 15 34.88 -37.82 24.42
C ASN A 15 35.69 -36.57 24.00
N LEU A 16 37.01 -36.63 24.08
CA LEU A 16 37.88 -35.51 23.66
C LEU A 16 37.92 -35.38 22.13
N LEU A 17 37.92 -36.48 21.41
CA LEU A 17 37.91 -36.48 19.95
C LEU A 17 36.56 -36.00 19.37
N VAL A 18 35.45 -36.34 20.01
CA VAL A 18 34.11 -35.88 19.57
C VAL A 18 33.97 -34.37 19.82
N SER A 19 34.48 -33.82 20.92
CA SER A 19 34.37 -32.40 21.21
C SER A 19 35.19 -31.52 20.23
N VAL A 20 36.39 -31.97 19.87
CA VAL A 20 37.21 -31.24 18.86
C VAL A 20 36.60 -31.24 17.49
N SER A 21 35.99 -32.37 17.04
CA SER A 21 35.30 -32.44 15.75
C SER A 21 34.08 -31.50 15.69
N SER A 22 33.35 -31.36 16.80
CA SER A 22 32.19 -30.46 16.88
C SER A 22 32.58 -28.98 16.81
N ILE A 23 33.72 -28.60 17.40
CA ILE A 23 34.22 -27.21 17.34
C ILE A 23 34.66 -26.85 15.93
N VAL A 24 35.37 -27.75 15.23
CA VAL A 24 35.80 -27.50 13.85
C VAL A 24 34.60 -27.45 12.88
N ALA A 25 33.54 -28.21 13.09
CA ALA A 25 32.33 -28.16 12.32
C ALA A 25 31.52 -26.86 12.53
N ALA A 26 31.51 -26.38 13.79
CA ALA A 26 30.83 -25.11 14.11
C ALA A 26 31.57 -23.89 13.52
N GLU A 27 32.88 -23.90 13.46
CA GLU A 27 33.71 -22.84 12.89
C GLU A 27 33.56 -22.75 11.34
N ARG A 28 33.33 -23.88 10.68
CA ARG A 28 33.03 -23.91 9.23
C ARG A 28 31.61 -23.39 8.89
N ALA A 29 30.68 -23.52 9.81
CA ALA A 29 29.30 -23.07 9.58
C ALA A 29 29.14 -21.53 9.68
N THR A 30 30.12 -20.81 10.20
CA THR A 30 30.07 -19.35 10.39
C THR A 30 30.80 -18.55 9.31
N GLN A 31 31.43 -19.20 8.33
CA GLN A 31 32.01 -18.51 7.18
C GLN A 31 30.89 -18.25 6.16
N SER A 32 30.22 -17.10 6.31
CA SER A 32 29.41 -16.54 5.21
C SER A 32 30.29 -16.44 3.96
N PRO A 33 29.78 -16.84 2.78
CA PRO A 33 30.50 -16.65 1.53
C PRO A 33 30.96 -15.20 1.44
N GLU A 34 32.24 -14.98 1.19
CA GLU A 34 32.80 -13.64 1.02
C GLU A 34 31.97 -12.91 -0.03
N SER A 35 31.26 -11.87 0.35
CA SER A 35 30.46 -11.11 -0.59
C SER A 35 31.41 -10.31 -1.49
N HIS A 36 31.40 -10.59 -2.78
CA HIS A 36 32.23 -9.92 -3.78
C HIS A 36 31.77 -8.48 -4.09
N HIS A 37 30.78 -7.96 -3.37
CA HIS A 37 30.33 -6.57 -3.51
C HIS A 37 30.83 -5.70 -2.32
N PRO A 38 30.91 -4.38 -2.49
CA PRO A 38 31.30 -3.45 -1.44
C PRO A 38 30.44 -3.63 -0.17
N ARG A 39 31.04 -3.44 1.01
CA ARG A 39 30.26 -3.40 2.27
C ARG A 39 29.19 -2.32 2.15
N ASN A 40 27.98 -2.64 2.58
CA ASN A 40 26.81 -1.78 2.52
C ASN A 40 26.29 -1.51 1.08
N TRP A 41 26.71 -2.33 0.09
CA TRP A 41 26.10 -2.26 -1.23
C TRP A 41 24.61 -2.54 -1.13
N ARG A 42 23.84 -1.66 -1.76
CA ARG A 42 22.38 -1.82 -1.96
C ARG A 42 22.06 -1.47 -3.40
N PHE A 43 21.18 -2.23 -3.98
CA PHE A 43 20.63 -1.85 -5.25
C PHE A 43 19.87 -0.53 -5.10
N THR A 44 20.13 0.42 -5.94
CA THR A 44 19.45 1.72 -5.97
C THR A 44 19.03 2.01 -7.40
N MET A 45 17.74 2.19 -7.61
CA MET A 45 17.23 2.60 -8.91
C MET A 45 17.64 4.03 -9.22
N PRO A 46 18.11 4.31 -10.46
CA PRO A 46 18.33 5.69 -10.87
C PRO A 46 16.99 6.44 -10.93
N LYS A 47 17.03 7.73 -10.62
CA LYS A 47 15.86 8.60 -10.78
C LYS A 47 15.58 8.85 -12.25
N GLY A 48 14.32 8.71 -12.65
CA GLY A 48 13.80 9.05 -13.96
C GLY A 48 13.15 10.42 -14.00
N ASP A 49 12.50 10.69 -15.11
CA ASP A 49 11.70 11.89 -15.36
C ASP A 49 10.21 11.58 -15.06
N PRO A 50 9.61 12.14 -13.99
CA PRO A 50 8.21 11.86 -13.65
C PRO A 50 7.22 12.32 -14.75
N ALA A 51 7.52 13.37 -15.51
CA ALA A 51 6.65 13.83 -16.59
C ALA A 51 6.60 12.81 -17.74
N LYS A 52 7.76 12.23 -18.08
CA LYS A 52 7.83 11.12 -19.04
C LYS A 52 7.18 9.86 -18.46
N GLY A 53 7.38 9.59 -17.17
CA GLY A 53 6.75 8.47 -16.48
C GLY A 53 5.20 8.54 -16.53
N ARG A 54 4.63 9.74 -16.40
CA ARG A 54 3.20 9.96 -16.61
C ARG A 54 2.76 9.58 -18.03
N ALA A 55 3.55 9.96 -19.04
CA ALA A 55 3.27 9.59 -20.43
C ALA A 55 3.42 8.07 -20.65
N VAL A 56 4.33 7.40 -19.93
CA VAL A 56 4.45 5.93 -19.95
C VAL A 56 3.23 5.28 -19.33
N PHE A 57 2.72 5.80 -18.21
CA PHE A 57 1.49 5.33 -17.57
C PHE A 57 0.29 5.39 -18.53
N ASP A 58 0.18 6.48 -19.28
CA ASP A 58 -0.82 6.67 -20.34
C ASP A 58 -0.61 5.69 -21.51
N LYS A 59 0.62 5.62 -22.04
CA LYS A 59 1.01 4.77 -23.18
C LYS A 59 0.68 3.28 -22.97
N PHE A 60 0.83 2.79 -21.75
CA PHE A 60 0.56 1.39 -21.39
C PHE A 60 -0.82 1.19 -20.77
N GLU A 61 -1.67 2.22 -20.80
CA GLU A 61 -3.07 2.17 -20.35
C GLU A 61 -3.22 1.64 -18.91
N CYS A 62 -2.24 1.99 -18.06
CA CYS A 62 -2.24 1.55 -16.66
C CYS A 62 -3.49 2.04 -15.90
N TYR A 63 -4.10 3.13 -16.38
CA TYR A 63 -5.35 3.69 -15.87
C TYR A 63 -6.56 2.76 -16.06
N ASP A 64 -6.53 1.80 -16.98
CA ASP A 64 -7.63 0.85 -17.16
C ASP A 64 -7.90 0.03 -15.88
N CYS A 65 -6.89 -0.14 -15.06
CA CYS A 65 -6.97 -0.82 -13.77
C CYS A 65 -6.73 0.12 -12.59
N HIS A 66 -5.81 1.10 -12.71
CA HIS A 66 -5.33 1.91 -11.60
C HIS A 66 -5.83 3.35 -11.67
N ARG A 67 -6.64 3.75 -10.71
CA ARG A 67 -7.03 5.15 -10.55
C ARG A 67 -5.91 5.97 -9.92
N ILE A 68 -5.71 7.19 -10.43
CA ILE A 68 -4.88 8.23 -9.80
C ILE A 68 -5.74 9.49 -9.65
N ARG A 69 -6.19 9.79 -8.44
CA ARG A 69 -7.00 10.97 -8.16
C ARG A 69 -6.20 12.25 -8.39
N GLY A 70 -6.83 13.21 -9.05
CA GLY A 70 -6.19 14.49 -9.40
C GLY A 70 -5.49 14.47 -10.76
N GLU A 71 -5.39 13.31 -11.40
CA GLU A 71 -4.97 13.16 -12.78
C GLU A 71 -6.18 13.08 -13.73
N SER A 72 -5.96 13.47 -14.99
CA SER A 72 -7.01 13.49 -16.03
C SER A 72 -7.00 12.23 -16.89
N PHE A 73 -6.72 11.06 -16.29
CA PHE A 73 -6.88 9.78 -16.98
C PHE A 73 -8.35 9.35 -17.05
N PRO A 74 -8.72 8.49 -18.00
CA PRO A 74 -10.02 7.84 -17.99
C PRO A 74 -10.27 7.08 -16.67
N ASP A 75 -11.54 6.90 -16.31
CA ASP A 75 -11.88 6.07 -15.17
C ASP A 75 -11.55 4.59 -15.45
N PRO A 76 -11.05 3.85 -14.46
CA PRO A 76 -10.74 2.44 -14.60
C PRO A 76 -11.96 1.63 -15.06
N THR A 77 -11.74 0.73 -15.99
CA THR A 77 -12.75 -0.26 -16.43
C THR A 77 -12.75 -1.49 -15.50
N ILE A 78 -11.67 -1.71 -14.75
CA ILE A 78 -11.48 -2.79 -13.78
C ILE A 78 -11.38 -2.18 -12.38
N SER A 79 -12.27 -2.58 -11.47
CA SER A 79 -12.42 -1.94 -10.15
C SER A 79 -11.53 -2.50 -9.04
N ASP A 80 -10.89 -3.66 -9.25
CA ASP A 80 -10.25 -4.41 -8.16
C ASP A 80 -8.77 -4.09 -7.97
N ALA A 81 -8.21 -3.18 -8.80
CA ALA A 81 -6.82 -2.75 -8.67
C ALA A 81 -6.67 -1.63 -7.63
N PRO A 82 -5.52 -1.55 -6.94
CA PRO A 82 -5.27 -0.49 -5.97
C PRO A 82 -5.29 0.91 -6.59
N GLU A 83 -5.89 1.85 -5.88
CA GLU A 83 -5.81 3.28 -6.17
C GLU A 83 -4.40 3.78 -5.81
N LEU A 84 -3.73 4.51 -6.71
CA LEU A 84 -2.30 4.81 -6.60
C LEU A 84 -1.96 6.20 -6.04
N SER A 85 -2.92 7.13 -5.93
CA SER A 85 -2.64 8.53 -5.55
C SER A 85 -1.88 8.69 -4.23
N GLN A 86 -2.08 7.76 -3.30
CA GLN A 86 -1.49 7.84 -1.96
C GLN A 86 -0.27 6.92 -1.78
N MET A 87 0.11 6.18 -2.81
CA MET A 87 1.13 5.14 -2.70
C MET A 87 2.56 5.71 -2.67
N GLY A 88 2.81 6.83 -3.36
CA GLY A 88 4.14 7.43 -3.45
C GLY A 88 4.84 7.63 -2.11
N PRO A 89 4.22 8.27 -1.09
CA PRO A 89 4.82 8.45 0.23
C PRO A 89 4.99 7.17 1.05
N LEU A 90 4.29 6.09 0.69
CA LEU A 90 4.27 4.84 1.46
C LEU A 90 5.37 3.87 1.03
N HIS A 91 5.88 4.00 -0.19
CA HIS A 91 6.78 3.01 -0.77
C HIS A 91 8.01 3.67 -1.42
N PRO A 92 9.18 3.03 -1.37
CA PRO A 92 10.37 3.47 -2.09
C PRO A 92 10.19 3.24 -3.60
N LEU A 93 11.05 3.89 -4.40
CA LEU A 93 11.02 3.79 -5.86
C LEU A 93 11.18 2.35 -6.36
N GLU A 94 12.01 1.56 -5.68
CA GLU A 94 12.26 0.16 -5.98
C GLU A 94 10.99 -0.71 -5.86
N TYR A 95 10.10 -0.40 -4.93
CA TYR A 95 8.81 -1.09 -4.79
C TYR A 95 7.95 -0.94 -6.05
N PHE A 96 7.86 0.27 -6.60
CA PHE A 96 7.11 0.49 -7.85
C PHE A 96 7.76 -0.22 -9.03
N THR A 97 9.09 -0.24 -9.07
CA THR A 97 9.83 -0.97 -10.09
C THR A 97 9.54 -2.48 -10.02
N GLU A 98 9.61 -3.05 -8.81
CA GLU A 98 9.31 -4.47 -8.59
C GLU A 98 7.84 -4.79 -8.91
N SER A 99 6.90 -3.90 -8.54
CA SER A 99 5.48 -4.07 -8.84
C SER A 99 5.19 -4.19 -10.34
N VAL A 100 5.95 -3.50 -11.18
CA VAL A 100 5.84 -3.57 -12.64
C VAL A 100 6.55 -4.79 -13.20
N LEU A 101 7.77 -5.09 -12.71
CA LEU A 101 8.60 -6.20 -13.23
C LEU A 101 8.12 -7.58 -12.75
N ASN A 102 7.69 -7.66 -11.52
CA ASN A 102 7.32 -8.91 -10.86
C ASN A 102 6.09 -8.71 -9.95
N PRO A 103 4.92 -8.43 -10.53
CA PRO A 103 3.72 -8.13 -9.75
C PRO A 103 3.32 -9.28 -8.79
N ASP A 104 3.69 -10.53 -9.09
CA ASP A 104 3.42 -11.66 -8.22
C ASP A 104 4.16 -11.59 -6.88
N ALA A 105 5.33 -10.93 -6.84
CA ALA A 105 6.10 -10.79 -5.60
C ALA A 105 5.43 -9.82 -4.60
N VAL A 106 4.77 -8.78 -5.11
CA VAL A 106 4.28 -7.66 -4.28
C VAL A 106 2.77 -7.66 -4.07
N VAL A 107 2.00 -8.42 -4.87
CA VAL A 107 0.54 -8.43 -4.75
C VAL A 107 0.07 -8.96 -3.39
N PRO A 108 -0.82 -8.23 -2.67
CA PRO A 108 -1.40 -8.69 -1.43
C PRO A 108 -2.19 -10.00 -1.60
N ARG A 109 -2.21 -10.84 -0.57
CA ARG A 109 -2.86 -12.16 -0.63
C ARG A 109 -4.33 -12.11 -1.03
N ASN A 110 -5.05 -11.11 -0.57
CA ASN A 110 -6.49 -10.91 -0.86
C ASN A 110 -6.77 -10.44 -2.29
N LEU A 111 -5.76 -10.02 -3.05
CA LEU A 111 -5.87 -9.58 -4.44
C LEU A 111 -5.30 -10.60 -5.42
N ARG A 112 -4.81 -11.76 -4.93
CA ARG A 112 -4.31 -12.84 -5.78
C ARG A 112 -5.45 -13.57 -6.46
N ASP A 113 -5.19 -14.01 -7.69
CA ASP A 113 -6.07 -14.92 -8.40
C ASP A 113 -6.14 -16.31 -7.74
N ARG A 114 -6.93 -17.24 -8.29
CA ARG A 114 -7.08 -18.60 -7.79
C ARG A 114 -5.79 -19.41 -7.83
N ASN A 115 -4.83 -19.02 -8.66
CA ASN A 115 -3.52 -19.66 -8.82
C ASN A 115 -2.45 -19.02 -7.93
N GLY A 116 -2.80 -17.98 -7.19
CA GLY A 116 -1.90 -17.23 -6.33
C GLY A 116 -1.11 -16.14 -7.03
N ASN A 117 -1.43 -15.80 -8.28
CA ASN A 117 -0.76 -14.77 -9.07
C ASN A 117 -1.45 -13.41 -8.94
N SER A 118 -0.72 -12.37 -9.34
CA SER A 118 -1.28 -11.04 -9.53
C SER A 118 -2.20 -11.01 -10.76
N PRO A 119 -3.38 -10.37 -10.69
CA PRO A 119 -4.21 -10.14 -11.87
C PRO A 119 -3.63 -9.10 -12.83
N MET A 120 -2.58 -8.36 -12.44
CA MET A 120 -1.90 -7.38 -13.29
C MET A 120 -1.28 -8.07 -14.49
N SER A 121 -1.62 -7.60 -15.71
CA SER A 121 -1.02 -8.10 -16.95
C SER A 121 0.50 -7.91 -16.96
N LYS A 122 1.20 -8.82 -17.60
CA LYS A 122 2.66 -8.79 -17.79
C LYS A 122 3.05 -8.47 -19.24
N ASP A 123 2.08 -8.26 -20.13
CA ASP A 123 2.31 -8.06 -21.56
C ASP A 123 3.13 -6.79 -21.86
N HIS A 124 3.07 -5.81 -20.95
CA HIS A 124 3.85 -4.59 -21.05
C HIS A 124 5.36 -4.82 -20.94
N LEU A 125 5.80 -5.89 -20.26
CA LEU A 125 7.23 -6.17 -20.04
C LEU A 125 8.01 -6.39 -21.34
N GLU A 126 7.37 -6.98 -22.35
CA GLU A 126 8.00 -7.21 -23.66
C GLU A 126 8.14 -5.94 -24.50
N ARG A 127 7.38 -4.89 -24.16
CA ARG A 127 7.28 -3.66 -24.94
C ARG A 127 7.88 -2.44 -24.24
N MET A 128 8.03 -2.50 -22.91
CA MET A 128 8.54 -1.41 -22.09
C MET A 128 10.07 -1.41 -22.08
N THR A 129 10.66 -0.30 -22.44
CA THR A 129 12.11 -0.11 -22.33
C THR A 129 12.53 0.12 -20.87
N LEU A 130 13.80 -0.18 -20.55
CA LEU A 130 14.33 0.11 -19.21
C LEU A 130 14.20 1.59 -18.83
N ARG A 131 14.34 2.51 -19.80
CA ARG A 131 14.17 3.94 -19.56
C ARG A 131 12.73 4.27 -19.17
N GLU A 132 11.77 3.74 -19.87
CA GLU A 132 10.36 3.92 -19.57
C GLU A 132 10.01 3.36 -18.19
N LEU A 133 10.55 2.21 -17.81
CA LEU A 133 10.36 1.65 -16.47
C LEU A 133 10.91 2.59 -15.38
N ILE A 134 12.11 3.15 -15.57
CA ILE A 134 12.73 4.09 -14.63
C ILE A 134 11.88 5.37 -14.51
N ASP A 135 11.42 5.91 -15.62
CA ASP A 135 10.59 7.11 -15.65
C ASP A 135 9.21 6.85 -15.01
N LEU A 136 8.58 5.72 -15.34
CA LEU A 136 7.31 5.29 -14.73
C LEU A 136 7.43 5.12 -13.21
N SER A 137 8.45 4.40 -12.75
CA SER A 137 8.68 4.21 -11.32
C SER A 137 8.89 5.53 -10.59
N SER A 138 9.58 6.49 -11.23
CA SER A 138 9.79 7.82 -10.68
C SER A 138 8.51 8.66 -10.62
N TYR A 139 7.62 8.51 -11.61
CA TYR A 139 6.28 9.10 -11.57
C TYR A 139 5.47 8.55 -10.41
N LEU A 140 5.36 7.23 -10.29
CA LEU A 140 4.58 6.57 -9.25
C LEU A 140 5.10 6.88 -7.84
N ALA A 141 6.42 6.86 -7.64
CA ALA A 141 7.04 7.23 -6.36
C ALA A 141 6.87 8.73 -6.03
N GLY A 142 6.69 9.56 -7.05
CA GLY A 142 6.44 11.00 -6.91
C GLY A 142 4.98 11.36 -6.64
N LEU A 143 4.04 10.41 -6.77
CA LEU A 143 2.63 10.67 -6.51
C LEU A 143 2.44 11.14 -5.08
N LYS A 144 1.63 12.17 -4.93
CA LYS A 144 1.24 12.71 -3.62
C LYS A 144 -0.27 12.61 -3.50
N PRO A 145 -0.78 12.32 -2.31
CA PRO A 145 -2.21 12.45 -2.08
C PRO A 145 -2.68 13.79 -2.60
N PRO A 146 -3.81 13.86 -3.32
CA PRO A 146 -4.36 15.15 -3.70
C PRO A 146 -4.47 16.00 -2.44
N THR A 147 -3.99 17.24 -2.51
CA THR A 147 -4.12 18.17 -1.39
C THR A 147 -5.61 18.41 -1.19
N LEU A 148 -6.19 17.71 -0.23
CA LEU A 148 -7.59 17.90 0.11
C LEU A 148 -7.79 19.36 0.55
N ALA A 149 -8.76 20.03 -0.03
CA ALA A 149 -9.23 21.28 0.52
C ALA A 149 -9.58 21.05 2.01
N LYS A 150 -9.39 22.05 2.87
CA LYS A 150 -9.72 21.95 4.31
C LYS A 150 -11.14 21.45 4.54
N SER A 151 -12.02 21.71 3.60
CA SER A 151 -13.38 21.22 3.58
C SER A 151 -13.84 20.90 2.17
N VAL A 152 -14.68 19.89 2.06
CA VAL A 152 -15.34 19.49 0.82
C VAL A 152 -16.85 19.49 1.00
N SER A 153 -17.60 19.67 -0.07
CA SER A 153 -19.06 19.62 -0.02
C SER A 153 -19.57 18.44 -0.80
N GLY A 154 -20.56 17.74 -0.23
CA GLY A 154 -21.29 16.67 -0.85
C GLY A 154 -22.78 16.94 -0.90
N VAL A 155 -23.48 16.17 -1.69
CA VAL A 155 -24.95 16.07 -1.71
C VAL A 155 -25.35 14.63 -1.45
N GLY A 156 -26.49 14.44 -0.80
CA GLY A 156 -26.96 13.10 -0.48
C GLY A 156 -28.30 13.11 0.23
N LYS A 157 -28.73 11.93 0.64
CA LYS A 157 -29.99 11.70 1.35
C LYS A 157 -29.73 11.13 2.74
N ILE A 158 -30.39 11.69 3.74
CA ILE A 158 -30.28 11.16 5.11
C ILE A 158 -30.98 9.81 5.18
N ILE A 159 -30.26 8.79 5.62
CA ILE A 159 -30.80 7.44 5.87
C ILE A 159 -31.18 7.29 7.33
N ALA A 160 -30.33 7.76 8.26
CA ALA A 160 -30.58 7.69 9.70
C ALA A 160 -29.93 8.87 10.44
N LEU A 161 -30.49 9.20 11.59
CA LEU A 161 -29.94 10.19 12.53
C LEU A 161 -29.71 9.49 13.87
N VAL A 162 -28.52 9.67 14.46
CA VAL A 162 -28.17 9.14 15.79
C VAL A 162 -27.64 10.29 16.65
N PRO A 163 -28.54 11.14 17.18
CA PRO A 163 -28.16 12.37 17.89
C PRO A 163 -27.32 12.11 19.14
N GLU A 164 -27.53 10.99 19.83
CA GLU A 164 -26.80 10.61 21.04
C GLU A 164 -25.30 10.40 20.76
N SER A 165 -24.96 9.83 19.62
CA SER A 165 -23.57 9.63 19.18
C SER A 165 -23.04 10.76 18.29
N GLN A 166 -23.86 11.80 18.03
CA GLN A 166 -23.57 12.89 17.09
C GLN A 166 -23.22 12.35 15.68
N GLU A 167 -24.06 11.44 15.19
CA GLU A 167 -23.87 10.80 13.89
C GLU A 167 -25.09 10.96 12.98
N VAL A 168 -24.79 11.02 11.68
CA VAL A 168 -25.78 10.94 10.62
C VAL A 168 -25.33 9.95 9.57
N VAL A 169 -26.23 9.07 9.14
CA VAL A 169 -25.97 8.15 8.02
C VAL A 169 -26.52 8.80 6.76
N ILE A 170 -25.66 8.95 5.76
CA ILE A 170 -25.99 9.62 4.50
C ILE A 170 -25.66 8.65 3.36
N ASP A 171 -26.60 8.51 2.43
CA ASP A 171 -26.39 7.98 1.10
C ASP A 171 -26.01 9.15 0.21
N HIS A 172 -24.74 9.26 -0.16
CA HIS A 172 -24.20 10.42 -0.87
C HIS A 172 -23.65 10.08 -2.25
N GLU A 173 -23.73 11.04 -3.12
CA GLU A 173 -23.07 11.02 -4.42
C GLU A 173 -21.55 11.14 -4.27
N GLU A 174 -20.80 10.95 -5.37
CA GLU A 174 -19.36 11.16 -5.37
C GLU A 174 -19.00 12.57 -4.84
N ILE A 175 -18.13 12.62 -3.85
CA ILE A 175 -17.51 13.85 -3.38
C ILE A 175 -16.15 13.97 -4.07
N LYS A 176 -16.11 14.69 -5.19
CA LYS A 176 -14.95 14.77 -6.09
C LYS A 176 -13.64 14.99 -5.34
N GLY A 177 -12.69 14.10 -5.59
CA GLY A 177 -11.36 14.14 -4.98
C GLY A 177 -11.31 13.73 -3.51
N PHE A 178 -12.42 13.32 -2.90
CA PHE A 178 -12.47 12.92 -1.50
C PHE A 178 -13.01 11.52 -1.29
N MET A 179 -14.16 11.18 -1.90
CA MET A 179 -14.84 9.89 -1.63
C MET A 179 -15.82 9.53 -2.75
N ASP A 180 -15.84 8.27 -3.12
CA ASP A 180 -16.80 7.72 -4.09
C ASP A 180 -18.23 7.73 -3.52
N ALA A 181 -19.26 7.60 -4.39
CA ALA A 181 -20.64 7.49 -3.97
C ALA A 181 -20.85 6.26 -3.08
N MET A 182 -21.40 6.45 -1.88
CA MET A 182 -21.69 5.36 -0.94
C MET A 182 -22.64 5.79 0.18
N THR A 183 -23.11 4.80 0.94
CA THR A 183 -23.85 5.04 2.19
C THR A 183 -22.92 4.83 3.37
N MET A 184 -22.72 5.88 4.19
CA MET A 184 -21.89 5.76 5.40
C MET A 184 -22.33 6.72 6.54
N GLY A 185 -21.84 6.41 7.75
CA GLY A 185 -22.03 7.25 8.94
C GLY A 185 -20.98 8.33 9.05
N TYR A 186 -21.39 9.55 9.37
CA TYR A 186 -20.54 10.70 9.62
C TYR A 186 -20.76 11.26 11.01
N LYS A 187 -19.66 11.58 11.70
CA LYS A 187 -19.74 12.46 12.88
C LYS A 187 -20.14 13.87 12.45
N VAL A 188 -20.94 14.53 13.27
CA VAL A 188 -21.23 15.97 13.12
C VAL A 188 -20.51 16.78 14.20
N SER A 189 -20.09 17.98 13.86
CA SER A 189 -19.37 18.87 14.81
C SER A 189 -20.23 19.30 16.00
N SER A 190 -21.55 19.23 15.87
CA SER A 190 -22.52 19.48 16.92
C SER A 190 -23.84 18.77 16.62
N SER A 191 -24.47 18.19 17.63
CA SER A 191 -25.81 17.60 17.50
C SER A 191 -26.87 18.61 17.07
N THR A 192 -26.63 19.91 17.28
CA THR A 192 -27.52 20.99 16.82
C THR A 192 -27.66 21.03 15.31
N LEU A 193 -26.66 20.55 14.56
CA LEU A 193 -26.71 20.45 13.09
C LEU A 193 -27.77 19.46 12.60
N LEU A 194 -28.19 18.53 13.44
CA LEU A 194 -29.20 17.52 13.10
C LEU A 194 -30.62 17.98 13.38
N LYS A 195 -30.81 19.13 14.07
CA LYS A 195 -32.14 19.63 14.42
C LYS A 195 -32.94 20.00 13.18
N GLY A 196 -34.18 19.50 13.11
CA GLY A 196 -35.10 19.78 12.00
C GLY A 196 -34.86 18.94 10.75
N PHE A 197 -33.93 18.01 10.79
CA PHE A 197 -33.75 16.99 9.73
C PHE A 197 -34.41 15.67 10.11
N LYS A 198 -34.77 14.88 9.10
CA LYS A 198 -35.35 13.56 9.25
C LYS A 198 -34.83 12.62 8.16
N PRO A 199 -34.89 11.29 8.39
CA PRO A 199 -34.63 10.33 7.34
C PRO A 199 -35.45 10.64 6.09
N GLY A 200 -34.80 10.56 4.91
CA GLY A 200 -35.39 10.90 3.63
C GLY A 200 -35.13 12.33 3.16
N ASP A 201 -34.66 13.24 4.02
CA ASP A 201 -34.31 14.60 3.60
C ASP A 201 -33.11 14.62 2.64
N SER A 202 -33.23 15.33 1.52
CA SER A 202 -32.11 15.62 0.61
C SER A 202 -31.33 16.81 1.16
N ILE A 203 -30.01 16.64 1.26
CA ILE A 203 -29.14 17.60 1.90
C ILE A 203 -27.90 17.92 1.08
N ARG A 204 -27.37 19.12 1.27
CA ARG A 204 -25.98 19.48 0.98
C ARG A 204 -25.23 19.57 2.30
N PHE A 205 -24.06 19.00 2.37
CA PHE A 205 -23.26 19.01 3.58
C PHE A 205 -21.82 19.37 3.30
N THR A 206 -21.11 19.85 4.31
CA THR A 206 -19.68 20.21 4.24
C THR A 206 -18.93 19.38 5.27
N ILE A 207 -17.84 18.74 4.85
CA ILE A 207 -16.96 17.90 5.68
C ILE A 207 -15.63 18.64 5.89
N ASP A 208 -15.18 18.73 7.14
CA ASP A 208 -13.78 18.98 7.48
C ASP A 208 -12.98 17.73 7.11
N THR A 209 -12.08 17.86 6.13
CA THR A 209 -11.38 16.70 5.56
C THR A 209 -10.37 16.08 6.51
N ALA A 210 -9.77 16.86 7.40
CA ALA A 210 -8.81 16.37 8.38
C ALA A 210 -9.50 15.57 9.50
N LYS A 211 -10.65 16.04 9.97
CA LYS A 211 -11.41 15.42 11.05
C LYS A 211 -12.45 14.41 10.56
N ARG A 212 -12.73 14.38 9.26
CA ARG A 212 -13.82 13.61 8.63
C ARG A 212 -15.17 13.86 9.30
N THR A 213 -15.42 15.10 9.69
CA THR A 213 -16.58 15.51 10.48
C THR A 213 -17.39 16.53 9.68
N ILE A 214 -18.70 16.35 9.66
CA ILE A 214 -19.61 17.32 9.02
C ILE A 214 -19.70 18.57 9.90
N THR A 215 -19.43 19.72 9.27
CA THR A 215 -19.44 21.04 9.91
C THR A 215 -20.65 21.89 9.52
N LYS A 216 -21.33 21.53 8.43
CA LYS A 216 -22.52 22.22 7.94
C LYS A 216 -23.45 21.26 7.22
N ILE A 217 -24.77 21.45 7.39
CA ILE A 217 -25.83 20.72 6.67
C ILE A 217 -26.90 21.72 6.28
N ASP A 218 -27.31 21.71 5.01
CA ASP A 218 -28.40 22.51 4.48
C ASP A 218 -29.40 21.59 3.75
N LYS A 219 -30.71 21.87 3.85
CA LYS A 219 -31.71 21.18 3.04
C LYS A 219 -31.60 21.61 1.56
N VAL A 220 -31.61 20.65 0.68
CA VAL A 220 -31.79 20.91 -0.75
C VAL A 220 -33.30 20.98 -0.99
N LYS A 221 -33.80 22.13 -1.47
CA LYS A 221 -35.18 22.25 -1.91
C LYS A 221 -35.35 21.41 -3.18
N SER A 222 -36.24 20.45 -3.15
CA SER A 222 -36.74 19.75 -4.35
C SER A 222 -37.51 20.72 -5.24
#